data_c1af243da1c989602fe358110e2bef5f
#
_entry.id   c1af243da1c989602fe358110e2bef5f
#
_cell.length_a   1.000
_cell.length_b   1.000
_cell.length_c   1.000
_cell.angle_alpha   90.00
_cell.angle_beta   90.00
_cell.angle_gamma   90.00
#
_symmetry.space_group_name_H-M   'P 1'
#
loop_
_entity.id
_entity.type
_entity.pdbx_description
1 polymer ?
#
loop_
_entity_poly.entity_id
_entity_poly.type
_entity_poly.pdbx_seq_one_letter_code
_entity_poly.pdbx_strand_id
1 'polypeptide(L)' 'MYSVVDIETTGNGYKGQKITEISIFIFDGQQILKEFTSLVNPEQNIPPFITNLTGITNAMVRYAPKFHEIARQVEEITK' A
#
# COMPACT_ATOMS: atom_id res chain seq x y z
N MET A 1 17.94 13.57 1.95
CA MET A 1 16.97 12.61 2.49
C MET A 1 16.00 12.20 1.41
N TYR A 2 15.72 10.92 1.30
CA TYR A 2 14.87 10.38 0.23
C TYR A 2 13.69 9.64 0.82
N SER A 3 12.55 9.72 0.14
CA SER A 3 11.45 8.83 0.46
C SER A 3 11.19 7.92 -0.74
N VAL A 4 11.01 6.63 -0.45
CA VAL A 4 10.67 5.63 -1.47
C VAL A 4 9.30 5.09 -1.10
N VAL A 5 8.38 5.17 -2.03
CA VAL A 5 7.02 4.67 -1.84
C VAL A 5 6.76 3.57 -2.85
N ASP A 6 6.36 2.42 -2.36
CA ASP A 6 6.00 1.29 -3.20
C ASP A 6 4.56 0.91 -2.88
N ILE A 7 3.75 0.70 -3.91
CA ILE A 7 2.35 0.32 -3.70
C ILE A 7 1.99 -0.86 -4.56
N GLU A 8 1.04 -1.67 -4.04
CA GLU A 8 0.36 -2.67 -4.82
C GLU A 8 -1.10 -2.24 -4.92
N THR A 9 -1.74 -2.54 -6.04
CA THR A 9 -3.11 -2.10 -6.28
C THR A 9 -3.94 -3.24 -6.82
N THR A 10 -5.24 -3.00 -6.98
CA THR A 10 -6.12 -3.96 -7.63
C THR A 10 -5.83 -4.08 -9.13
N GLY A 11 -4.99 -3.17 -9.65
CA GLY A 11 -4.37 -3.31 -10.97
C GLY A 11 -5.29 -3.17 -12.15
N ASN A 12 -6.47 -2.72 -11.98
CA ASN A 12 -7.40 -2.74 -13.08
C ASN A 12 -7.57 -1.39 -13.76
N GLY A 13 -6.44 -0.88 -14.20
CA GLY A 13 -6.39 0.11 -15.22
C GLY A 13 -7.01 1.45 -14.91
N TYR A 14 -8.18 1.68 -15.37
CA TYR A 14 -8.62 3.05 -15.50
C TYR A 14 -9.88 3.41 -14.72
N LYS A 15 -10.48 2.47 -14.02
CA LYS A 15 -11.65 2.80 -13.22
C LYS A 15 -11.51 2.27 -11.83
N GLY A 16 -11.22 3.17 -10.90
CA GLY A 16 -11.29 2.82 -9.51
C GLY A 16 -10.26 1.83 -9.04
N GLN A 17 -9.07 1.87 -9.63
CA GLN A 17 -7.94 1.11 -9.12
C GLN A 17 -7.67 1.57 -7.68
N LYS A 18 -7.54 0.62 -6.77
CA LYS A 18 -7.37 0.91 -5.35
C LYS A 18 -6.12 0.26 -4.80
N ILE A 19 -5.52 0.87 -3.79
CA ILE A 19 -4.32 0.37 -3.14
C ILE A 19 -4.67 -0.83 -2.27
N THR A 20 -3.84 -1.89 -2.35
CA THR A 20 -3.95 -3.08 -1.50
C THR A 20 -2.80 -3.17 -0.50
N GLU A 21 -1.68 -2.52 -0.79
CA GLU A 21 -0.54 -2.48 0.13
C GLU A 21 0.25 -1.22 -0.15
N ILE A 22 0.81 -0.62 0.90
CA ILE A 22 1.69 0.52 0.78
C ILE A 22 2.90 0.31 1.67
N SER A 23 4.09 0.59 1.13
CA SER A 23 5.35 0.56 1.86
C SER A 23 6.07 1.87 1.64
N ILE A 24 6.51 2.49 2.72
CA ILE A 24 7.21 3.77 2.66
C ILE A 24 8.50 3.64 3.45
N PHE A 25 9.60 4.07 2.84
CA PHE A 25 10.92 4.04 3.47
C PHE A 25 11.55 5.41 3.36
N ILE A 26 12.12 5.89 4.46
CA ILE A 26 12.83 7.16 4.48
C ILE A 26 14.31 6.89 4.67
N PHE A 27 15.13 7.38 3.75
CA PHE A 27 16.58 7.19 3.75
C PHE A 27 17.30 8.50 3.97
N ASP A 28 18.47 8.43 4.61
CA ASP A 28 19.38 9.58 4.71
C ASP A 28 20.49 9.51 3.66
N GLY A 29 20.46 8.49 2.80
CA GLY A 29 21.50 8.26 1.81
C GLY A 29 22.37 7.06 2.15
N GLN A 30 22.31 6.58 3.37
CA GLN A 30 23.11 5.44 3.83
C GLN A 30 22.28 4.37 4.51
N GLN A 31 21.24 4.77 5.21
CA GLN A 31 20.43 3.80 5.94
C GLN A 31 18.97 4.24 5.98
N ILE A 32 18.12 3.28 6.28
CA ILE A 32 16.69 3.53 6.47
C ILE A 32 16.49 4.14 7.85
N LEU A 33 15.90 5.32 7.89
CA LEU A 33 15.61 6.02 9.14
C LEU A 33 14.21 5.71 9.67
N LYS A 34 13.25 5.50 8.76
CA LYS A 34 11.87 5.20 9.11
C LYS A 34 11.28 4.30 8.06
N GLU A 35 10.33 3.47 8.47
CA GLU A 35 9.58 2.67 7.51
C GLU A 35 8.14 2.50 8.00
N PHE A 36 7.24 2.36 7.05
CA PHE A 36 5.84 2.11 7.32
C PHE A 36 5.33 1.18 6.23
N THR A 37 4.73 0.07 6.62
CA THR A 37 4.15 -0.88 5.68
C THR A 37 2.79 -1.30 6.20
N SER A 38 1.80 -1.30 5.33
CA SER A 38 0.45 -1.73 5.71
C SER A 38 -0.27 -2.32 4.52
N LEU A 39 -0.98 -3.41 4.77
CA LEU A 39 -2.02 -3.85 3.85
C LEU A 39 -3.15 -2.85 3.94
N VAL A 40 -3.90 -2.68 2.86
CA VAL A 40 -5.02 -1.75 2.80
C VAL A 40 -6.22 -2.47 2.23
N ASN A 41 -7.36 -2.28 2.86
CA ASN A 41 -8.60 -2.82 2.33
C ASN A 41 -9.05 -1.95 1.16
N PRO A 42 -9.04 -2.49 -0.09
CA PRO A 42 -9.37 -1.68 -1.26
C PRO A 42 -10.87 -1.46 -1.44
N GLU A 43 -11.69 -2.07 -0.58
CA GLU A 43 -13.15 -1.98 -0.63
C GLU A 43 -13.72 -2.47 -1.96
N GLN A 44 -12.99 -3.38 -2.61
CA GLN A 44 -13.42 -4.04 -3.83
C GLN A 44 -12.65 -5.33 -3.99
N ASN A 45 -13.14 -6.22 -4.83
CA ASN A 45 -12.46 -7.50 -5.05
C ASN A 45 -11.15 -7.30 -5.82
N ILE A 46 -10.16 -8.11 -5.45
CA ILE A 46 -8.89 -8.15 -6.16
C ILE A 46 -9.04 -9.19 -7.25
N PRO A 47 -8.79 -8.84 -8.53
CA PRO A 47 -8.85 -9.83 -9.60
C PRO A 47 -7.87 -10.97 -9.36
N PRO A 48 -8.24 -12.22 -9.70
CA PRO A 48 -7.36 -13.37 -9.45
C PRO A 48 -5.96 -13.22 -10.04
N PHE A 49 -5.84 -12.62 -11.21
CA PHE A 49 -4.52 -12.49 -11.83
C PHE A 49 -3.63 -11.50 -11.06
N ILE A 50 -4.23 -10.52 -10.39
CA ILE A 50 -3.49 -9.59 -9.55
C ILE A 50 -3.04 -10.30 -8.27
N THR A 51 -3.91 -11.13 -7.68
CA THR A 51 -3.51 -11.95 -6.53
C THR A 51 -2.32 -12.85 -6.89
N ASN A 52 -2.34 -13.44 -8.09
CA ASN A 52 -1.23 -14.28 -8.54
C ASN A 52 0.06 -13.48 -8.70
N LEU A 53 -0.05 -12.22 -9.11
CA LEU A 53 1.10 -11.36 -9.33
C LEU A 53 1.69 -10.82 -8.04
N THR A 54 0.85 -10.41 -7.11
CA THR A 54 1.28 -9.71 -5.88
C THR A 54 1.34 -10.62 -4.66
N GLY A 55 0.63 -11.72 -4.68
CA GLY A 55 0.49 -12.59 -3.52
C GLY A 55 -0.57 -12.11 -2.52
N ILE A 56 -1.22 -10.99 -2.80
CA ILE A 56 -2.21 -10.42 -1.88
C ILE A 56 -3.60 -10.94 -2.25
N THR A 57 -4.28 -11.54 -1.28
CA THR A 57 -5.60 -12.12 -1.48
C THR A 57 -6.69 -11.24 -0.88
N ASN A 58 -7.94 -11.49 -1.31
CA ASN A 58 -9.09 -10.81 -0.71
C ASN A 58 -9.17 -11.08 0.80
N ALA A 59 -8.85 -12.29 1.22
CA ALA A 59 -8.88 -12.64 2.64
C ALA A 59 -7.88 -11.82 3.45
N MET A 60 -6.71 -11.57 2.89
CA MET A 60 -5.65 -10.81 3.57
C MET A 60 -6.05 -9.37 3.84
N VAL A 61 -6.80 -8.76 2.93
CA VAL A 61 -7.15 -7.34 3.05
C VAL A 61 -8.52 -7.10 3.67
N ARG A 62 -9.28 -8.16 3.91
CA ARG A 62 -10.66 -8.04 4.42
C ARG A 62 -10.76 -7.21 5.69
N TYR A 63 -9.82 -7.40 6.61
CA TYR A 63 -9.81 -6.72 7.89
C TYR A 63 -8.69 -5.68 8.00
N ALA A 64 -8.03 -5.39 6.88
CA ALA A 64 -7.00 -4.36 6.85
C ALA A 64 -7.67 -2.97 6.92
N PRO A 65 -6.93 -1.97 7.38
CA PRO A 65 -7.48 -0.62 7.39
C PRO A 65 -7.77 -0.11 5.99
N LYS A 66 -8.77 0.74 5.87
CA LYS A 66 -9.04 1.43 4.61
C LYS A 66 -8.04 2.56 4.47
N PHE A 67 -7.81 3.02 3.25
CA PHE A 67 -6.78 4.02 3.03
C PHE A 67 -7.00 5.28 3.87
N HIS A 68 -8.23 5.76 3.96
CA HIS A 68 -8.48 6.98 4.73
C HIS A 68 -8.14 6.83 6.22
N GLU A 69 -8.10 5.59 6.73
CA GLU A 69 -7.77 5.34 8.13
C GLU A 69 -6.27 5.43 8.38
N ILE A 70 -5.44 5.26 7.35
CA ILE A 70 -3.99 5.35 7.48
C ILE A 70 -3.40 6.58 6.79
N ALA A 71 -4.23 7.38 6.14
CA ALA A 71 -3.76 8.53 5.38
C ALA A 71 -2.94 9.50 6.24
N ARG A 72 -3.32 9.67 7.49
CA ARG A 72 -2.60 10.55 8.39
C ARG A 72 -1.20 10.02 8.69
N GLN A 73 -1.07 8.71 8.89
CA GLN A 73 0.24 8.08 9.14
C GLN A 73 1.14 8.22 7.93
N VAL A 74 0.56 8.06 6.73
CA VAL A 74 1.29 8.24 5.48
C VAL A 74 1.79 9.69 5.37
N GLU A 75 0.93 10.65 5.67
CA GLU A 75 1.30 12.06 5.64
C GLU A 75 2.42 12.36 6.64
N GLU A 76 2.30 11.83 7.85
CA GLU A 76 3.29 12.05 8.89
C GLU A 76 4.67 11.54 8.52
N ILE A 77 4.75 10.34 7.94
CA ILE A 77 6.04 9.75 7.62
C ILE A 77 6.68 10.38 6.38
N THR A 78 5.87 10.95 5.49
CA THR A 78 6.37 11.54 4.25
C THR A 78 6.61 13.05 4.33
N LYS A 79 6.36 13.63 5.46
CA LYS A 79 6.60 15.07 5.67
C LYS A 79 8.06 15.46 5.47
#